data_661c5f175d06b8b07b7af596ee1fb67a
#
_entry.id   661c5f175d06b8b07b7af596ee1fb67a
#
_cell.length_a   1.000
_cell.length_b   1.000
_cell.length_c   1.000
_cell.angle_alpha   90.00
_cell.angle_beta   90.00
_cell.angle_gamma   90.00
#
_symmetry.space_group_name_H-M   'P 1'
#
loop_
_entity.id
_entity.type
_entity.pdbx_description
1 polymer ?
#
loop_
_entity_poly.entity_id
_entity_poly.type
_entity_poly.pdbx_seq_one_letter_code
_entity_poly.pdbx_strand_id
1 'polypeptide(L)'
;MSGAVVFFTGLSGSGKSTIARALAAELSQGGTRQVTVLDGDEMRRRLWPELGFDARSREMNIERIAWIASLIAAHGGIAIAAPIAPFATGRATARALVEPSGTFLLVYVSTPLEVCEQRDSKGLYARARAGEIPDFTGISSPYEPPDDADVVIDTTDTEVGEAVGRIRAVVERRLSLSADDRARPASDPPATRPA
;
A
#
# COMPACT_ATOMS: atom_id res chain seq x y z
N MET A 1 -18.50 2.68 10.66
CA MET A 1 -17.85 1.63 9.85
C MET A 1 -16.40 2.04 9.66
N SER A 2 -15.42 1.18 9.97
CA SER A 2 -14.01 1.47 9.70
C SER A 2 -13.71 1.35 8.20
N GLY A 3 -12.74 2.14 7.76
CA GLY A 3 -12.26 2.09 6.39
C GLY A 3 -11.15 1.07 6.20
N ALA A 4 -10.45 1.18 5.07
CA ALA A 4 -9.31 0.34 4.74
C ALA A 4 -8.17 1.14 4.13
N VAL A 5 -6.96 0.59 4.24
CA VAL A 5 -5.78 1.04 3.51
C VAL A 5 -5.28 -0.10 2.65
N VAL A 6 -5.27 0.10 1.34
CA VAL A 6 -4.61 -0.78 0.37
C VAL A 6 -3.22 -0.21 0.13
N PHE A 7 -2.22 -0.84 0.72
CA PHE A 7 -0.85 -0.37 0.71
C PHE A 7 -0.01 -1.18 -0.28
N PHE A 8 0.42 -0.54 -1.35
CA PHE A 8 1.24 -1.18 -2.37
C PHE A 8 2.72 -1.11 -2.02
N THR A 9 3.45 -2.14 -2.41
CA THR A 9 4.91 -2.17 -2.44
C THR A 9 5.40 -2.82 -3.73
N GLY A 10 6.64 -2.56 -4.13
CA GLY A 10 7.27 -3.10 -5.35
C GLY A 10 8.18 -2.09 -6.03
N LEU A 11 8.98 -2.54 -6.97
CA LEU A 11 9.99 -1.75 -7.67
C LEU A 11 9.40 -0.58 -8.48
N SER A 12 10.20 0.42 -8.82
CA SER A 12 9.82 1.44 -9.81
C SER A 12 9.45 0.74 -11.12
N GLY A 13 8.44 1.20 -11.85
CA GLY A 13 8.04 0.56 -13.11
C GLY A 13 7.27 -0.76 -12.97
N SER A 14 7.07 -1.31 -11.75
CA SER A 14 6.36 -2.58 -11.54
C SER A 14 4.84 -2.52 -11.81
N GLY A 15 4.24 -1.35 -12.06
CA GLY A 15 2.81 -1.22 -12.35
C GLY A 15 1.93 -0.74 -11.19
N LYS A 16 2.48 -0.49 -9.99
CA LYS A 16 1.72 -0.06 -8.79
C LYS A 16 0.76 1.09 -9.04
N SER A 17 1.22 2.21 -9.58
CA SER A 17 0.39 3.41 -9.78
C SER A 17 -0.72 3.16 -10.83
N THR A 18 -0.48 2.32 -11.82
CA THR A 18 -1.48 1.93 -12.83
C THR A 18 -2.60 1.12 -12.18
N ILE A 19 -2.24 0.07 -11.43
CA ILE A 19 -3.20 -0.78 -10.72
C ILE A 19 -3.93 0.03 -9.65
N ALA A 20 -3.23 0.88 -8.88
CA ALA A 20 -3.82 1.70 -7.83
C ALA A 20 -4.91 2.64 -8.37
N ARG A 21 -4.66 3.31 -9.50
CA ARG A 21 -5.64 4.19 -10.15
C ARG A 21 -6.84 3.42 -10.71
N ALA A 22 -6.60 2.27 -11.35
CA ALA A 22 -7.67 1.42 -11.86
C ALA A 22 -8.54 0.86 -10.73
N LEU A 23 -7.93 0.41 -9.64
CA LEU A 23 -8.63 -0.03 -8.44
C LEU A 23 -9.47 1.10 -7.81
N ALA A 24 -8.91 2.31 -7.74
CA ALA A 24 -9.65 3.47 -7.23
C ALA A 24 -10.87 3.78 -8.08
N ALA A 25 -10.74 3.75 -9.40
CA ALA A 25 -11.86 3.97 -10.31
C ALA A 25 -12.97 2.93 -10.11
N GLU A 26 -12.61 1.66 -9.99
CA GLU A 26 -13.57 0.58 -9.80
C GLU A 26 -14.28 0.64 -8.44
N LEU A 27 -13.53 0.85 -7.36
CA LEU A 27 -14.11 0.98 -6.02
C LEU A 27 -15.01 2.22 -5.86
N SER A 28 -14.72 3.29 -6.60
CA SER A 28 -15.54 4.52 -6.58
C SER A 28 -16.85 4.36 -7.32
N GLN A 29 -16.94 3.52 -8.35
CA GLN A 29 -18.17 3.32 -9.15
C GLN A 29 -19.23 2.49 -8.42
N GLY A 30 -18.81 1.53 -7.59
CA GLY A 30 -19.72 0.59 -6.92
C GLY A 30 -19.98 0.87 -5.44
N GLY A 31 -19.30 1.85 -4.84
CA GLY A 31 -19.20 1.98 -3.40
C GLY A 31 -19.82 3.25 -2.81
N THR A 32 -20.27 3.13 -1.55
CA THR A 32 -20.70 4.25 -0.70
C THR A 32 -19.51 4.92 0.03
N ARG A 33 -18.28 4.37 -0.12
CA ARG A 33 -17.08 4.86 0.56
C ARG A 33 -16.28 5.79 -0.33
N GLN A 34 -15.74 6.84 0.26
CA GLN A 34 -14.77 7.71 -0.43
C GLN A 34 -13.46 6.95 -0.65
N VAL A 35 -12.92 7.03 -1.86
CA VAL A 35 -11.65 6.39 -2.23
C VAL A 35 -10.62 7.48 -2.55
N THR A 36 -9.45 7.40 -1.91
CA THR A 36 -8.36 8.37 -2.08
C THR A 36 -7.09 7.66 -2.49
N VAL A 37 -6.46 8.08 -3.58
CA VAL A 37 -5.15 7.58 -4.00
C VAL A 37 -4.05 8.46 -3.43
N LEU A 38 -3.08 7.83 -2.77
CA LEU A 38 -1.87 8.44 -2.22
C LEU A 38 -0.66 7.93 -3.01
N ASP A 39 -0.37 8.57 -4.16
CA ASP A 39 0.80 8.22 -4.97
C ASP A 39 2.08 8.70 -4.27
N GLY A 40 3.05 7.80 -4.07
CA GLY A 40 4.25 8.09 -3.29
C GLY A 40 5.11 9.22 -3.84
N ASP A 41 5.22 9.33 -5.17
CA ASP A 41 6.00 10.38 -5.84
C ASP A 41 5.26 11.73 -5.75
N GLU A 42 3.93 11.71 -5.93
CA GLU A 42 3.12 12.92 -5.84
C GLU A 42 3.09 13.47 -4.42
N MET A 43 2.90 12.61 -3.41
CA MET A 43 2.91 12.99 -2.00
C MET A 43 4.24 13.63 -1.61
N ARG A 44 5.36 12.99 -1.98
CA ARG A 44 6.70 13.52 -1.72
C ARG A 44 6.88 14.92 -2.32
N ARG A 45 6.54 15.08 -3.59
CA ARG A 45 6.71 16.36 -4.30
C ARG A 45 5.85 17.50 -3.75
N ARG A 46 4.62 17.19 -3.31
CA ARG A 46 3.66 18.22 -2.88
C ARG A 46 3.76 18.58 -1.42
N LEU A 47 3.97 17.60 -0.54
CA LEU A 47 3.82 17.80 0.89
C LEU A 47 5.16 17.90 1.63
N TRP A 48 6.19 17.21 1.14
CA TRP A 48 7.51 17.20 1.80
C TRP A 48 8.67 17.10 0.79
N PRO A 49 8.81 18.11 -0.08
CA PRO A 49 9.85 18.12 -1.12
C PRO A 49 11.27 18.13 -0.53
N GLU A 50 11.42 18.38 0.77
CA GLU A 50 12.69 18.34 1.49
C GLU A 50 13.26 16.93 1.68
N LEU A 51 12.42 15.89 1.58
CA LEU A 51 12.88 14.52 1.76
C LEU A 51 13.70 14.04 0.56
N GLY A 52 14.92 13.59 0.83
CA GLY A 52 15.78 12.90 -0.13
C GLY A 52 15.34 11.47 -0.44
N PHE A 53 16.26 10.70 -1.02
CA PHE A 53 16.03 9.29 -1.39
C PHE A 53 16.90 8.31 -0.59
N ASP A 54 17.64 8.80 0.42
CA ASP A 54 18.32 7.95 1.39
C ASP A 54 17.33 7.09 2.20
N ALA A 55 17.84 6.07 2.90
CA ALA A 55 17.00 5.11 3.62
C ALA A 55 16.07 5.79 4.65
N ARG A 56 16.59 6.75 5.43
CA ARG A 56 15.82 7.48 6.44
C ARG A 56 14.71 8.33 5.81
N SER A 57 15.01 9.05 4.75
CA SER A 57 14.02 9.86 4.02
C SER A 57 12.92 8.98 3.41
N ARG A 58 13.25 7.77 2.97
CA ARG A 58 12.26 6.80 2.47
C ARG A 58 11.36 6.31 3.59
N GLU A 59 11.90 5.95 4.75
CA GLU A 59 11.11 5.52 5.91
C GLU A 59 10.17 6.64 6.38
N MET A 60 10.67 7.89 6.50
CA MET A 60 9.84 9.05 6.84
C MET A 60 8.71 9.28 5.82
N ASN A 61 8.98 9.09 4.53
CA ASN A 61 7.95 9.19 3.50
C ASN A 61 6.85 8.14 3.67
N ILE A 62 7.22 6.89 3.98
CA ILE A 62 6.29 5.80 4.25
C ILE A 62 5.44 6.08 5.48
N GLU A 63 6.07 6.48 6.57
CA GLU A 63 5.39 6.83 7.82
C GLU A 63 4.35 7.94 7.62
N ARG A 64 4.72 9.04 6.94
CA ARG A 64 3.82 10.16 6.65
C ARG A 64 2.65 9.75 5.76
N ILE A 65 2.91 8.96 4.71
CA ILE A 65 1.84 8.42 3.84
C ILE A 65 0.90 7.52 4.65
N ALA A 66 1.44 6.62 5.45
CA ALA A 66 0.66 5.70 6.27
C ALA A 66 -0.19 6.43 7.31
N TRP A 67 0.35 7.49 7.91
CA TRP A 67 -0.41 8.33 8.85
C TRP A 67 -1.60 9.01 8.18
N ILE A 68 -1.42 9.62 7.00
CA ILE A 68 -2.54 10.20 6.23
C ILE A 68 -3.55 9.13 5.84
N ALA A 69 -3.07 7.96 5.39
CA ALA A 69 -3.93 6.83 5.05
C ALA A 69 -4.76 6.35 6.26
N SER A 70 -4.17 6.32 7.46
CA SER A 70 -4.86 5.94 8.70
C SER A 70 -6.00 6.90 9.05
N LEU A 71 -5.82 8.21 8.83
CA LEU A 71 -6.87 9.20 9.03
C LEU A 71 -8.05 8.98 8.08
N ILE A 72 -7.78 8.67 6.81
CA ILE A 72 -8.83 8.35 5.83
C ILE A 72 -9.60 7.10 6.27
N ALA A 73 -8.89 6.06 6.70
CA ALA A 73 -9.51 4.82 7.18
C ALA A 73 -10.32 5.03 8.47
N ALA A 74 -9.83 5.84 9.41
CA ALA A 74 -10.55 6.19 10.64
C ALA A 74 -11.93 6.81 10.35
N HIS A 75 -12.05 7.56 9.27
CA HIS A 75 -13.31 8.20 8.83
C HIS A 75 -14.12 7.33 7.84
N GLY A 76 -13.82 6.05 7.74
CA GLY A 76 -14.59 5.09 6.93
C GLY A 76 -14.25 5.07 5.44
N GLY A 77 -13.28 5.88 5.00
CA GLY A 77 -12.80 5.91 3.61
C GLY A 77 -11.87 4.74 3.27
N ILE A 78 -11.52 4.62 2.00
CA ILE A 78 -10.50 3.70 1.50
C ILE A 78 -9.32 4.52 0.97
N ALA A 79 -8.16 4.37 1.59
CA ALA A 79 -6.91 4.92 1.07
C ALA A 79 -6.16 3.87 0.26
N ILE A 80 -5.71 4.25 -0.93
CA ILE A 80 -4.86 3.42 -1.80
C ILE A 80 -3.49 4.08 -1.87
N ALA A 81 -2.55 3.59 -1.08
CA ALA A 81 -1.18 4.12 -1.02
C ALA A 81 -0.26 3.33 -1.95
N ALA A 82 0.45 4.00 -2.86
CA ALA A 82 1.28 3.35 -3.87
C ALA A 82 2.77 3.79 -3.86
N PRO A 83 3.46 3.74 -2.72
CA PRO A 83 4.90 3.97 -2.66
C PRO A 83 5.70 2.72 -3.10
N ILE A 84 7.03 2.85 -3.21
CA ILE A 84 7.93 1.70 -3.39
C ILE A 84 7.98 0.85 -2.10
N ALA A 85 8.10 1.49 -0.93
CA ALA A 85 8.21 0.87 0.40
C ALA A 85 9.21 -0.31 0.44
N PRO A 86 10.52 -0.04 0.17
CA PRO A 86 11.47 -1.10 -0.12
C PRO A 86 11.86 -1.93 1.12
N PHE A 87 11.74 -1.37 2.32
CA PHE A 87 12.20 -2.01 3.56
C PHE A 87 11.04 -2.60 4.37
N ALA A 88 11.26 -3.76 4.97
CA ALA A 88 10.29 -4.43 5.83
C ALA A 88 9.88 -3.56 7.04
N THR A 89 10.85 -2.84 7.63
CA THR A 89 10.63 -1.90 8.75
C THR A 89 9.61 -0.83 8.40
N GLY A 90 9.73 -0.18 7.23
CA GLY A 90 8.79 0.85 6.79
C GLY A 90 7.37 0.29 6.56
N ARG A 91 7.25 -0.92 6.01
CA ARG A 91 5.95 -1.59 5.83
C ARG A 91 5.32 -1.99 7.16
N ALA A 92 6.12 -2.49 8.11
CA ALA A 92 5.66 -2.81 9.47
C ALA A 92 5.17 -1.55 10.20
N THR A 93 5.90 -0.43 10.09
CA THR A 93 5.48 0.88 10.63
C THR A 93 4.16 1.33 10.02
N ALA A 94 4.00 1.20 8.70
CA ALA A 94 2.76 1.55 8.02
C ALA A 94 1.57 0.71 8.53
N ARG A 95 1.76 -0.60 8.68
CA ARG A 95 0.75 -1.51 9.24
C ARG A 95 0.36 -1.10 10.66
N ALA A 96 1.34 -0.88 11.53
CA ALA A 96 1.11 -0.52 12.93
C ALA A 96 0.35 0.82 13.09
N LEU A 97 0.57 1.79 12.18
CA LEU A 97 -0.14 3.06 12.16
C LEU A 97 -1.61 2.93 11.71
N VAL A 98 -1.89 1.99 10.80
CA VAL A 98 -3.22 1.86 10.20
C VAL A 98 -4.14 0.94 11.01
N GLU A 99 -3.66 -0.19 11.51
CA GLU A 99 -4.48 -1.22 12.16
C GLU A 99 -5.38 -0.71 13.30
N PRO A 100 -4.97 0.27 14.14
CA PRO A 100 -5.86 0.85 15.15
C PRO A 100 -7.05 1.61 14.56
N SER A 101 -6.96 2.06 13.31
CA SER A 101 -7.94 2.94 12.66
C SER A 101 -8.77 2.23 11.59
N GLY A 102 -8.28 1.12 11.03
CA GLY A 102 -8.95 0.42 9.94
C GLY A 102 -8.24 -0.84 9.51
N THR A 103 -8.70 -1.43 8.42
CA THR A 103 -8.11 -2.64 7.84
C THR A 103 -6.87 -2.27 7.03
N PHE A 104 -5.72 -2.90 7.32
CA PHE A 104 -4.52 -2.80 6.48
C PHE A 104 -4.42 -4.00 5.54
N LEU A 105 -4.15 -3.73 4.27
CA LEU A 105 -3.95 -4.73 3.21
C LEU A 105 -2.65 -4.43 2.48
N LEU A 106 -1.70 -5.36 2.49
CA LEU A 106 -0.44 -5.24 1.77
C LEU A 106 -0.53 -5.89 0.40
N VAL A 107 -0.34 -5.11 -0.65
CA VAL A 107 -0.28 -5.58 -2.05
C VAL A 107 1.16 -5.50 -2.53
N TYR A 108 1.76 -6.65 -2.79
CA TYR A 108 3.10 -6.74 -3.38
C TYR A 108 3.02 -6.91 -4.89
N VAL A 109 3.52 -5.90 -5.62
CA VAL A 109 3.69 -6.00 -7.07
C VAL A 109 5.09 -6.53 -7.35
N SER A 110 5.17 -7.85 -7.54
CA SER A 110 6.39 -8.67 -7.56
C SER A 110 7.08 -8.73 -8.92
N THR A 111 6.68 -7.86 -9.86
CA THR A 111 7.28 -7.80 -11.20
C THR A 111 8.81 -7.79 -11.13
N PRO A 112 9.50 -8.70 -11.85
CA PRO A 112 10.95 -8.82 -11.83
C PRO A 112 11.67 -7.52 -12.18
N LEU A 113 12.88 -7.34 -11.62
CA LEU A 113 13.71 -6.17 -11.84
C LEU A 113 13.98 -5.96 -13.34
N GLU A 114 14.30 -7.03 -14.04
CA GLU A 114 14.61 -7.01 -15.48
C GLU A 114 13.45 -6.47 -16.30
N VAL A 115 12.22 -6.85 -15.95
CA VAL A 115 11.00 -6.35 -16.62
C VAL A 115 10.75 -4.89 -16.27
N CYS A 116 10.94 -4.50 -15.02
CA CYS A 116 10.83 -3.11 -14.59
C CYS A 116 11.86 -2.21 -15.29
N GLU A 117 13.09 -2.70 -15.43
CA GLU A 117 14.19 -2.00 -16.11
C GLU A 117 13.95 -1.89 -17.62
N GLN A 118 13.44 -2.94 -18.28
CA GLN A 118 13.05 -2.89 -19.69
C GLN A 118 11.93 -1.87 -19.96
N ARG A 119 10.96 -1.76 -19.03
CA ARG A 119 9.89 -0.77 -19.16
C ARG A 119 10.37 0.65 -19.00
N ASP A 120 11.22 0.89 -18.05
CA ASP A 120 11.82 2.18 -17.63
C ASP A 120 11.05 3.44 -18.05
N SER A 121 9.75 3.45 -17.84
CA SER A 121 8.81 4.47 -18.34
C SER A 121 9.14 5.91 -17.93
N LYS A 122 10.01 6.07 -16.92
CA LYS A 122 10.46 7.36 -16.38
C LYS A 122 11.94 7.66 -16.69
N GLY A 123 12.67 6.74 -17.35
CA GLY A 123 14.12 6.84 -17.60
C GLY A 123 14.98 6.78 -16.33
N LEU A 124 14.42 6.27 -15.22
CA LEU A 124 15.12 6.27 -13.93
C LEU A 124 16.15 5.16 -13.82
N TYR A 125 15.89 3.99 -14.43
CA TYR A 125 16.84 2.87 -14.41
C TYR A 125 18.07 3.19 -15.24
N ALA A 126 17.92 3.73 -16.44
CA ALA A 126 19.02 4.17 -17.29
C ALA A 126 19.93 5.17 -16.54
N ARG A 127 19.35 6.15 -15.86
CA ARG A 127 20.06 7.15 -15.07
C ARG A 127 20.74 6.54 -13.83
N ALA A 128 20.09 5.60 -13.15
CA ALA A 128 20.68 4.90 -12.01
C ALA A 128 21.88 4.04 -12.44
N ARG A 129 21.77 3.34 -13.57
CA ARG A 129 22.89 2.57 -14.16
C ARG A 129 24.06 3.46 -14.59
N ALA A 130 23.76 4.68 -15.07
CA ALA A 130 24.78 5.69 -15.37
C ALA A 130 25.40 6.34 -14.11
N GLY A 131 24.95 5.98 -12.89
CA GLY A 131 25.44 6.55 -11.65
C GLY A 131 24.90 7.97 -11.33
N GLU A 132 23.93 8.46 -12.09
CA GLU A 132 23.33 9.78 -11.89
C GLU A 132 22.35 9.83 -10.71
N ILE A 133 21.78 8.68 -10.33
CA ILE A 133 20.84 8.58 -9.19
C ILE A 133 21.46 7.64 -8.17
N PRO A 134 21.94 8.16 -7.03
CA PRO A 134 22.42 7.34 -5.93
C PRO A 134 21.23 6.64 -5.23
N ASP A 135 21.54 5.55 -4.53
CA ASP A 135 20.58 4.82 -3.68
C ASP A 135 19.28 4.39 -4.39
N PHE A 136 19.35 4.08 -5.69
CA PHE A 136 18.18 3.66 -6.44
C PHE A 136 17.77 2.22 -6.10
N THR A 137 16.52 2.04 -5.66
CA THR A 137 15.98 0.72 -5.24
C THR A 137 16.04 -0.30 -6.37
N GLY A 138 16.67 -1.44 -6.11
CA GLY A 138 16.86 -2.51 -7.07
C GLY A 138 18.16 -2.42 -7.87
N ILE A 139 18.88 -1.28 -7.82
CA ILE A 139 20.20 -1.10 -8.49
C ILE A 139 21.31 -0.91 -7.46
N SER A 140 21.32 0.23 -6.77
CA SER A 140 22.35 0.58 -5.77
C SER A 140 21.80 0.58 -4.33
N SER A 141 20.53 0.35 -4.15
CA SER A 141 19.85 0.18 -2.84
C SER A 141 18.98 -1.07 -2.87
N PRO A 142 18.91 -1.85 -1.78
CA PRO A 142 18.16 -3.09 -1.75
C PRO A 142 16.64 -2.86 -1.80
N TYR A 143 15.93 -3.87 -2.24
CA TYR A 143 14.50 -4.07 -2.06
C TYR A 143 14.31 -5.37 -1.28
N GLU A 144 13.57 -5.33 -0.20
CA GLU A 144 13.24 -6.48 0.65
C GLU A 144 11.83 -6.97 0.29
N PRO A 145 11.69 -8.09 -0.48
CA PRO A 145 10.39 -8.65 -0.81
C PRO A 145 9.61 -9.00 0.47
N PRO A 146 8.33 -8.62 0.58
CA PRO A 146 7.51 -9.05 1.71
C PRO A 146 7.13 -10.54 1.58
N ASP A 147 7.11 -11.25 2.68
CA ASP A 147 6.59 -12.61 2.83
C ASP A 147 5.16 -12.65 3.42
N ASP A 148 4.69 -11.49 3.93
CA ASP A 148 3.41 -11.30 4.60
C ASP A 148 2.37 -10.54 3.74
N ALA A 149 2.54 -10.47 2.43
CA ALA A 149 1.62 -9.76 1.55
C ALA A 149 0.25 -10.46 1.45
N ASP A 150 -0.84 -9.70 1.58
CA ASP A 150 -2.21 -10.20 1.41
C ASP A 150 -2.51 -10.54 -0.05
N VAL A 151 -1.88 -9.84 -1.01
CA VAL A 151 -1.98 -10.09 -2.45
C VAL A 151 -0.61 -9.92 -3.09
N VAL A 152 -0.22 -10.90 -3.92
CA VAL A 152 1.00 -10.83 -4.73
C VAL A 152 0.62 -10.82 -6.20
N ILE A 153 1.16 -9.88 -6.97
CA ILE A 153 0.87 -9.69 -8.40
C ILE A 153 2.16 -9.50 -9.17
N ASP A 154 2.42 -10.38 -10.12
CA ASP A 154 3.43 -10.16 -11.16
C ASP A 154 2.72 -9.57 -12.40
N THR A 155 3.10 -8.38 -12.80
CA THR A 155 2.51 -7.69 -13.96
C THR A 155 3.21 -8.02 -15.26
N THR A 156 4.10 -8.99 -15.30
CA THR A 156 4.74 -9.45 -16.55
C THR A 156 3.67 -9.92 -17.52
N ASP A 157 2.79 -10.80 -17.02
CA ASP A 157 1.73 -11.45 -17.81
C ASP A 157 0.31 -11.23 -17.22
N THR A 158 0.18 -10.44 -16.15
CA THR A 158 -1.12 -10.17 -15.52
C THR A 158 -1.69 -8.86 -16.05
N GLU A 159 -2.87 -8.93 -16.67
CA GLU A 159 -3.60 -7.75 -17.12
C GLU A 159 -4.08 -6.89 -15.94
N VAL A 160 -4.18 -5.57 -16.16
CA VAL A 160 -4.58 -4.62 -15.11
C VAL A 160 -5.96 -4.97 -14.51
N GLY A 161 -6.92 -5.36 -15.34
CA GLY A 161 -8.26 -5.72 -14.90
C GLY A 161 -8.28 -6.96 -14.00
N GLU A 162 -7.48 -7.98 -14.31
CA GLU A 162 -7.31 -9.15 -13.47
C GLU A 162 -6.68 -8.80 -12.12
N ALA A 163 -5.60 -8.02 -12.14
CA ALA A 163 -4.94 -7.54 -10.93
C ALA A 163 -5.93 -6.79 -10.01
N VAL A 164 -6.71 -5.89 -10.57
CA VAL A 164 -7.74 -5.11 -9.85
C VAL A 164 -8.81 -6.02 -9.27
N GLY A 165 -9.33 -6.98 -10.03
CA GLY A 165 -10.33 -7.95 -9.57
C GLY A 165 -9.85 -8.76 -8.37
N ARG A 166 -8.59 -9.25 -8.40
CA ARG A 166 -7.97 -9.98 -7.29
C ARG A 166 -7.85 -9.12 -6.03
N ILE A 167 -7.39 -7.87 -6.14
CA ILE A 167 -7.25 -6.97 -4.99
C ILE A 167 -8.63 -6.61 -4.44
N ARG A 168 -9.60 -6.25 -5.29
CA ARG A 168 -10.97 -5.90 -4.90
C ARG A 168 -11.62 -7.00 -4.07
N ALA A 169 -11.53 -8.25 -4.51
CA ALA A 169 -12.10 -9.40 -3.80
C ALA A 169 -11.55 -9.53 -2.37
N VAL A 170 -10.25 -9.25 -2.17
CA VAL A 170 -9.63 -9.25 -0.83
C VAL A 170 -10.12 -8.07 0.00
N VAL A 171 -10.20 -6.86 -0.59
CA VAL A 171 -10.70 -5.65 0.09
C VAL A 171 -12.14 -5.86 0.59
N GLU A 172 -13.04 -6.33 -0.27
CA GLU A 172 -14.45 -6.56 0.05
C GLU A 172 -14.59 -7.59 1.18
N ARG A 173 -13.88 -8.72 1.08
CA ARG A 173 -13.89 -9.77 2.12
C ARG A 173 -13.40 -9.25 3.47
N ARG A 174 -12.30 -8.48 3.50
CA ARG A 174 -11.73 -7.96 4.75
C ARG A 174 -12.63 -6.90 5.40
N LEU A 175 -13.27 -6.05 4.59
CA LEU A 175 -14.21 -5.06 5.09
C LEU A 175 -15.49 -5.70 5.64
N SER A 176 -15.99 -6.77 5.04
CA SER A 176 -17.14 -7.55 5.54
C SER A 176 -16.83 -8.21 6.89
N LEU A 177 -15.69 -8.88 7.02
CA LEU A 177 -15.26 -9.51 8.27
C LEU A 177 -15.11 -8.48 9.41
N SER A 178 -14.55 -7.31 9.11
CA SER A 178 -14.42 -6.21 10.11
C SER A 178 -15.76 -5.63 10.56
N ALA A 179 -16.81 -5.73 9.75
CA ALA A 179 -18.16 -5.31 10.11
C ALA A 179 -18.82 -6.33 11.05
N ASP A 180 -18.68 -7.62 10.75
CA ASP A 180 -19.28 -8.72 11.52
C ASP A 180 -18.66 -8.85 12.92
N ASP A 181 -17.35 -8.66 13.05
CA ASP A 181 -16.63 -8.76 14.34
C ASP A 181 -17.05 -7.66 15.33
N ARG A 182 -17.46 -6.50 14.84
CA ARG A 182 -17.97 -5.38 15.67
C ARG A 182 -19.45 -5.48 15.97
N ALA A 183 -20.19 -6.26 15.22
CA ALA A 183 -21.62 -6.53 15.46
C ALA A 183 -21.82 -7.60 16.53
N ARG A 184 -20.77 -8.33 16.93
CA ARG A 184 -20.82 -9.31 18.00
C ARG A 184 -20.94 -8.58 19.35
N PRO A 185 -22.03 -8.81 20.14
CA PRO A 185 -22.10 -8.26 21.48
C PRO A 185 -20.94 -8.81 22.34
N ALA A 186 -20.35 -7.93 23.14
CA ALA A 186 -19.35 -8.35 24.13
C ALA A 186 -19.98 -9.45 24.99
N SER A 187 -19.34 -10.63 25.03
CA SER A 187 -19.78 -11.70 25.90
C SER A 187 -19.77 -11.20 27.36
N ASP A 188 -20.92 -11.31 28.04
CA ASP A 188 -21.07 -10.96 29.44
C ASP A 188 -19.93 -11.58 30.27
N PRO A 189 -19.34 -10.81 31.21
CA PRO A 189 -18.36 -11.36 32.15
C PRO A 189 -19.03 -12.47 32.99
N PRO A 190 -18.30 -13.53 33.36
CA PRO A 190 -18.87 -14.62 34.17
C PRO A 190 -19.42 -14.05 35.47
N ALA A 191 -20.69 -14.37 35.75
CA ALA A 191 -21.38 -13.98 36.98
C ALA A 191 -20.58 -14.44 38.20
N THR A 192 -20.12 -13.49 39.00
CA THR A 192 -19.51 -13.74 40.30
C THR A 192 -20.57 -14.40 41.18
N ARG A 193 -20.34 -15.67 41.56
CA ARG A 193 -21.13 -16.36 42.60
C ARG A 193 -20.93 -15.62 43.94
N PRO A 194 -22.00 -15.26 44.65
CA PRO A 194 -21.88 -14.82 46.05
C PRO A 194 -21.48 -16.00 46.93
N ALA A 195 -20.63 -15.70 47.92
CA ALA A 195 -20.19 -16.59 48.97
C ALA A 195 -21.30 -16.95 49.96
#